data_4d3cbdad7d622742342b731093060859
#
_entry.id   4d3cbdad7d622742342b731093060859
#
_cell.length_a   1.000
_cell.length_b   1.000
_cell.length_c   1.000
_cell.angle_alpha   90.00
_cell.angle_beta   90.00
_cell.angle_gamma   90.00
#
_symmetry.space_group_name_H-M   'P 1'
#
loop_
_entity.id
_entity.type
_entity.pdbx_description
1 polymer ?
#
loop_
_entity_poly.entity_id
_entity_poly.type
_entity_poly.pdbx_seq_one_letter_code
_entity_poly.pdbx_strand_id
1 'polypeptide(L)'
;STRKESSAASDVYKRQVLVTQYPGANPHEVEKLITEPIEREIQSMTDVYQIKSESYFGLSKISIELQPTIDPDYMPVKWDELRRKVANIQPKLPSGASTITVNDDFGDVYGIYYALTADEGFSYTDLRDWAQRIRTQLTPIEGVQKVMLYGEQTEVINVKISTSKLSALGIDPTSIMGILQKQNIQVNTGDIATEIYQLRLRTEGTYTSLEDIENQLIISKDGREARLGDIATVERGYYDPPSTLMRVNGKRAIGIGAVSYTHLTLPTT
;
A
#
# COMPACT_ATOMS: atom_id res chain seq x y z
N SER A 1 35.00 21.51 -6.83
CA SER A 1 33.84 20.93 -7.54
C SER A 1 33.05 19.90 -6.72
N THR A 2 33.56 19.43 -5.57
CA THR A 2 32.99 18.35 -4.74
C THR A 2 31.97 18.81 -3.70
N ARG A 3 31.70 20.10 -3.55
CA ARG A 3 30.75 20.65 -2.54
C ARG A 3 29.31 20.72 -2.99
N LYS A 4 29.00 20.52 -4.29
CA LYS A 4 27.62 20.58 -4.80
C LYS A 4 26.87 19.25 -4.79
N GLU A 5 27.57 18.13 -4.81
CA GLU A 5 26.93 16.81 -4.80
C GLU A 5 26.48 16.37 -3.40
N SER A 6 27.15 16.84 -2.36
CA SER A 6 26.78 16.57 -0.96
C SER A 6 25.50 17.32 -0.51
N SER A 7 25.18 18.46 -1.14
CA SER A 7 23.96 19.22 -0.76
C SER A 7 22.67 18.59 -1.30
N ALA A 8 22.69 18.02 -2.50
CA ALA A 8 21.51 17.43 -3.11
C ALA A 8 21.04 16.17 -2.39
N ALA A 9 21.95 15.32 -1.92
CA ALA A 9 21.59 14.13 -1.13
C ALA A 9 21.05 14.51 0.27
N SER A 10 21.62 15.55 0.89
CA SER A 10 21.17 16.08 2.18
C SER A 10 19.76 16.72 2.10
N ASP A 11 19.40 17.33 0.97
CA ASP A 11 18.12 18.03 0.82
C ASP A 11 16.93 17.08 0.67
N VAL A 12 17.18 15.85 0.27
CA VAL A 12 16.15 14.84 0.07
C VAL A 12 15.56 14.35 1.40
N TYR A 13 16.39 14.15 2.43
CA TYR A 13 15.92 13.74 3.77
C TYR A 13 15.19 14.84 4.55
N LYS A 14 15.26 16.08 4.06
CA LYS A 14 14.60 17.24 4.65
C LYS A 14 13.17 17.42 4.19
N ARG A 15 12.66 16.50 3.34
CA ARG A 15 11.32 16.59 2.77
C ARG A 15 10.46 15.39 3.12
N GLN A 16 9.23 15.66 3.57
CA GLN A 16 8.18 14.66 3.71
C GLN A 16 6.92 15.09 2.98
N VAL A 17 6.09 14.13 2.57
CA VAL A 17 4.84 14.39 1.87
C VAL A 17 3.69 13.77 2.63
N LEU A 18 2.67 14.57 2.92
CA LEU A 18 1.40 14.12 3.45
C LEU A 18 0.41 13.91 2.32
N VAL A 19 -0.29 12.80 2.36
CA VAL A 19 -1.33 12.46 1.39
C VAL A 19 -2.62 12.12 2.13
N THR A 20 -3.72 12.75 1.73
CA THR A 20 -5.04 12.51 2.31
C THR A 20 -6.07 12.40 1.20
N GLN A 21 -6.84 11.31 1.18
CA GLN A 21 -7.94 11.13 0.24
C GLN A 21 -9.24 11.67 0.84
N TYR A 22 -10.03 12.34 0.02
CA TYR A 22 -11.38 12.78 0.35
C TYR A 22 -12.29 12.54 -0.86
N PRO A 23 -12.73 11.29 -1.06
CA PRO A 23 -13.46 10.87 -2.25
C PRO A 23 -14.73 11.70 -2.50
N GLY A 24 -14.93 12.08 -3.76
CA GLY A 24 -16.12 12.84 -4.17
C GLY A 24 -16.01 14.34 -4.03
N ALA A 25 -15.02 14.88 -3.32
CA ALA A 25 -14.81 16.31 -3.15
C ALA A 25 -14.09 16.93 -4.36
N ASN A 26 -14.55 18.11 -4.78
CA ASN A 26 -13.84 18.89 -5.79
C ASN A 26 -12.55 19.54 -5.21
N PRO A 27 -11.62 20.06 -6.04
CA PRO A 27 -10.37 20.62 -5.55
C PRO A 27 -10.51 21.74 -4.53
N HIS A 28 -11.52 22.59 -4.66
CA HIS A 28 -11.78 23.69 -3.73
C HIS A 28 -12.28 23.17 -2.36
N GLU A 29 -13.12 22.14 -2.36
CA GLU A 29 -13.56 21.49 -1.12
C GLU A 29 -12.40 20.76 -0.43
N VAL A 30 -11.54 20.06 -1.20
CA VAL A 30 -10.32 19.45 -0.68
C VAL A 30 -9.40 20.50 -0.08
N GLU A 31 -9.21 21.64 -0.75
CA GLU A 31 -8.41 22.74 -0.24
C GLU A 31 -8.93 23.25 1.11
N LYS A 32 -10.22 23.57 1.19
CA LYS A 32 -10.83 24.19 2.37
C LYS A 32 -10.98 23.23 3.55
N LEU A 33 -11.35 22.00 3.29
CA LEU A 33 -11.74 21.05 4.33
C LEU A 33 -10.58 20.12 4.76
N ILE A 34 -9.58 19.93 3.92
CA ILE A 34 -8.47 19.02 4.18
C ILE A 34 -7.13 19.77 4.20
N THR A 35 -6.77 20.42 3.08
CA THR A 35 -5.43 20.98 2.89
C THR A 35 -5.16 22.14 3.86
N GLU A 36 -6.01 23.16 3.89
CA GLU A 36 -5.84 24.35 4.73
C GLU A 36 -5.80 24.03 6.24
N PRO A 37 -6.67 23.17 6.81
CA PRO A 37 -6.57 22.76 8.21
C PRO A 37 -5.24 22.08 8.56
N ILE A 38 -4.74 21.20 7.67
CA ILE A 38 -3.46 20.50 7.87
C ILE A 38 -2.30 21.50 7.79
N GLU A 39 -2.27 22.35 6.78
CA GLU A 39 -1.23 23.39 6.64
C GLU A 39 -1.15 24.28 7.87
N ARG A 40 -2.29 24.76 8.37
CA ARG A 40 -2.36 25.62 9.55
C ARG A 40 -1.77 24.95 10.79
N GLU A 41 -1.98 23.65 10.96
CA GLU A 41 -1.39 22.88 12.07
C GLU A 41 0.13 22.76 11.90
N ILE A 42 0.60 22.51 10.66
CA ILE A 42 2.03 22.34 10.35
C ILE A 42 2.79 23.66 10.43
N GLN A 43 2.18 24.79 10.05
CA GLN A 43 2.79 26.12 10.12
C GLN A 43 3.23 26.52 11.53
N SER A 44 2.68 25.86 12.57
CA SER A 44 3.10 26.08 13.95
C SER A 44 4.42 25.36 14.32
N MET A 45 4.98 24.53 13.42
CA MET A 45 6.29 23.90 13.63
C MET A 45 7.41 24.91 13.38
N THR A 46 8.44 24.83 14.23
CA THR A 46 9.71 25.53 13.97
C THR A 46 10.56 24.76 12.96
N ASP A 47 11.50 25.44 12.33
CA ASP A 47 12.46 24.87 11.38
C ASP A 47 11.85 24.35 10.06
N VAL A 48 10.59 24.67 9.76
CA VAL A 48 10.01 24.47 8.44
C VAL A 48 10.48 25.58 7.51
N TYR A 49 11.07 25.19 6.39
CA TYR A 49 11.50 26.11 5.34
C TYR A 49 10.37 26.42 4.37
N GLN A 50 9.69 25.37 3.89
CA GLN A 50 8.62 25.51 2.91
C GLN A 50 7.53 24.47 3.12
N ILE A 51 6.28 24.91 2.94
CA ILE A 51 5.12 24.03 2.77
C ILE A 51 4.57 24.30 1.37
N LYS A 52 4.44 23.25 0.56
CA LYS A 52 3.86 23.30 -0.78
C LYS A 52 2.71 22.31 -0.85
N SER A 53 1.52 22.78 -1.20
CA SER A 53 0.32 21.96 -1.25
C SER A 53 -0.30 21.97 -2.64
N GLU A 54 -0.91 20.86 -2.96
CA GLU A 54 -1.62 20.60 -4.20
C GLU A 54 -2.96 19.92 -3.85
N SER A 55 -4.07 20.54 -4.23
CA SER A 55 -5.41 20.00 -4.04
C SER A 55 -5.98 19.56 -5.37
N TYR A 56 -6.26 18.24 -5.47
CA TYR A 56 -6.84 17.60 -6.64
C TYR A 56 -8.27 17.15 -6.34
N PHE A 57 -8.96 16.63 -7.33
CA PHE A 57 -10.25 16.00 -7.12
C PHE A 57 -10.09 14.78 -6.19
N GLY A 58 -10.69 14.84 -5.01
CA GLY A 58 -10.64 13.77 -4.02
C GLY A 58 -9.28 13.53 -3.34
N LEU A 59 -8.28 14.41 -3.51
CA LEU A 59 -6.92 14.18 -3.02
C LEU A 59 -6.23 15.47 -2.59
N SER A 60 -5.68 15.49 -1.39
CA SER A 60 -4.75 16.50 -0.89
C SER A 60 -3.33 15.93 -0.82
N LYS A 61 -2.36 16.70 -1.29
CA LYS A 61 -0.93 16.41 -1.21
C LYS A 61 -0.19 17.59 -0.67
N ILE A 62 0.51 17.45 0.45
CA ILE A 62 1.24 18.53 1.13
C ILE A 62 2.69 18.09 1.28
N SER A 63 3.60 18.84 0.70
CA SER A 63 5.04 18.64 0.79
C SER A 63 5.62 19.61 1.83
N ILE A 64 6.35 19.09 2.79
CA ILE A 64 6.97 19.84 3.88
C ILE A 64 8.49 19.70 3.76
N GLU A 65 9.17 20.83 3.77
CA GLU A 65 10.61 20.89 3.70
C GLU A 65 11.17 21.61 4.93
N LEU A 66 12.16 20.99 5.60
CA LEU A 66 12.84 21.58 6.73
C LEU A 66 13.95 22.54 6.27
N GLN A 67 14.36 23.44 7.18
CA GLN A 67 15.44 24.40 6.91
C GLN A 67 16.71 23.70 6.43
N PRO A 68 17.39 24.24 5.38
CA PRO A 68 18.66 23.67 4.89
C PRO A 68 19.74 23.57 5.96
N THR A 69 19.68 24.44 6.97
CA THR A 69 20.65 24.53 8.07
C THR A 69 20.37 23.61 9.24
N ILE A 70 19.27 22.83 9.20
CA ILE A 70 18.93 21.91 10.29
C ILE A 70 20.00 20.82 10.44
N ASP A 71 20.36 20.54 11.68
CA ASP A 71 21.27 19.44 12.00
C ASP A 71 20.62 18.10 11.62
N PRO A 72 21.31 17.24 10.84
CA PRO A 72 20.83 15.91 10.47
C PRO A 72 20.39 15.05 11.67
N ASP A 73 21.11 15.13 12.79
CA ASP A 73 20.80 14.36 14.00
C ASP A 73 19.50 14.85 14.68
N TYR A 74 19.07 16.07 14.37
CA TYR A 74 17.83 16.63 14.91
C TYR A 74 16.60 16.44 14.00
N MET A 75 16.79 16.06 12.73
CA MET A 75 15.68 15.82 11.79
C MET A 75 14.67 14.78 12.28
N PRO A 76 15.06 13.63 12.86
CA PRO A 76 14.09 12.65 13.36
C PRO A 76 13.13 13.23 14.40
N VAL A 77 13.63 14.12 15.27
CA VAL A 77 12.81 14.80 16.30
C VAL A 77 11.75 15.68 15.63
N LYS A 78 12.09 16.37 14.54
CA LYS A 78 11.16 17.20 13.78
C LYS A 78 10.12 16.39 13.05
N TRP A 79 10.50 15.25 12.48
CA TRP A 79 9.55 14.35 11.84
C TRP A 79 8.61 13.68 12.86
N ASP A 80 9.06 13.41 14.07
CA ASP A 80 8.19 12.96 15.17
C ASP A 80 7.24 14.08 15.62
N GLU A 81 7.68 15.34 15.62
CA GLU A 81 6.82 16.50 15.86
C GLU A 81 5.72 16.58 14.77
N LEU A 82 6.08 16.41 13.50
CA LEU A 82 5.11 16.37 12.40
C LEU A 82 4.07 15.26 12.58
N ARG A 83 4.51 14.03 12.92
CA ARG A 83 3.59 12.90 13.17
C ARG A 83 2.61 13.18 14.29
N ARG A 84 3.05 13.82 15.38
CA ARG A 84 2.16 14.24 16.48
C ARG A 84 1.14 15.28 16.02
N LYS A 85 1.54 16.28 15.23
CA LYS A 85 0.61 17.27 14.66
C LYS A 85 -0.40 16.65 13.73
N VAL A 86 0.03 15.75 12.86
CA VAL A 86 -0.84 14.95 12.00
C VAL A 86 -1.86 14.16 12.81
N ALA A 87 -1.43 13.49 13.88
CA ALA A 87 -2.33 12.77 14.78
C ALA A 87 -3.35 13.69 15.47
N ASN A 88 -2.97 14.92 15.83
CA ASN A 88 -3.83 15.89 16.48
C ASN A 88 -4.89 16.50 15.53
N ILE A 89 -4.56 16.65 14.24
CA ILE A 89 -5.49 17.22 13.25
C ILE A 89 -6.42 16.17 12.67
N GLN A 90 -6.01 14.89 12.61
CA GLN A 90 -6.77 13.80 12.01
C GLN A 90 -8.24 13.75 12.47
N PRO A 91 -8.57 13.79 13.79
CA PRO A 91 -9.97 13.73 14.26
C PRO A 91 -10.78 14.99 13.95
N LYS A 92 -10.14 16.09 13.52
CA LYS A 92 -10.80 17.34 13.16
C LYS A 92 -11.16 17.42 11.68
N LEU A 93 -10.68 16.47 10.87
CA LEU A 93 -11.02 16.37 9.45
C LEU A 93 -12.43 15.80 9.27
N PRO A 94 -13.08 16.05 8.12
CA PRO A 94 -14.40 15.50 7.82
C PRO A 94 -14.40 13.96 7.87
N SER A 95 -15.52 13.36 8.27
CA SER A 95 -15.69 11.91 8.43
C SER A 95 -15.49 11.09 7.14
N GLY A 96 -15.52 11.74 5.98
CA GLY A 96 -15.22 11.10 4.69
C GLY A 96 -13.74 11.15 4.29
N ALA A 97 -12.90 11.84 5.07
CA ALA A 97 -11.47 11.90 4.78
C ALA A 97 -10.76 10.63 5.26
N SER A 98 -9.82 10.13 4.44
CA SER A 98 -8.95 9.04 4.85
C SER A 98 -7.97 9.46 5.95
N THR A 99 -7.33 8.49 6.58
CA THR A 99 -6.18 8.74 7.44
C THR A 99 -5.09 9.46 6.63
N ILE A 100 -4.48 10.50 7.25
CA ILE A 100 -3.35 11.21 6.66
C ILE A 100 -2.17 10.25 6.60
N THR A 101 -1.68 9.96 5.40
CA THR A 101 -0.47 9.14 5.20
C THR A 101 0.74 10.05 5.15
N VAL A 102 1.69 9.83 6.06
CA VAL A 102 2.99 10.49 6.02
C VAL A 102 3.92 9.63 5.17
N ASN A 103 4.35 10.17 4.03
CA ASN A 103 5.29 9.49 3.13
C ASN A 103 6.67 10.13 3.28
N ASP A 104 7.59 9.39 3.86
CA ASP A 104 9.00 9.73 4.04
C ASP A 104 9.92 9.14 2.95
N ASP A 105 9.33 8.35 2.02
CA ASP A 105 10.07 7.65 0.96
C ASP A 105 10.52 8.54 -0.20
N PHE A 106 10.11 9.80 -0.24
CA PHE A 106 10.51 10.75 -1.29
C PHE A 106 12.02 11.07 -1.30
N GLY A 107 12.70 10.70 -0.24
CA GLY A 107 14.11 10.90 -0.02
C GLY A 107 14.98 9.69 -0.28
N ASP A 108 14.40 8.55 -0.61
CA ASP A 108 15.15 7.34 -0.80
C ASP A 108 15.99 7.39 -2.06
N VAL A 109 17.30 7.41 -1.87
CA VAL A 109 18.26 7.21 -2.96
C VAL A 109 18.55 5.73 -3.05
N TYR A 110 18.11 5.11 -4.15
CA TYR A 110 18.41 3.71 -4.40
C TYR A 110 19.87 3.59 -4.84
N GLY A 111 20.71 3.09 -3.95
CA GLY A 111 22.10 2.76 -4.28
C GLY A 111 22.17 1.60 -5.28
N ILE A 112 21.20 0.69 -5.22
CA ILE A 112 21.11 -0.48 -6.09
C ILE A 112 19.65 -0.68 -6.49
N TYR A 113 19.42 -0.85 -7.79
CA TYR A 113 18.13 -1.18 -8.35
C TYR A 113 18.25 -2.30 -9.38
N TYR A 114 17.66 -3.44 -9.11
CA TYR A 114 17.64 -4.59 -10.01
C TYR A 114 16.21 -4.96 -10.40
N ALA A 115 16.08 -5.59 -11.55
CA ALA A 115 14.84 -6.21 -12.00
C ALA A 115 15.02 -7.72 -12.00
N LEU A 116 14.21 -8.39 -11.21
CA LEU A 116 14.10 -9.85 -11.23
C LEU A 116 13.11 -10.26 -12.33
N THR A 117 13.56 -11.07 -13.26
CA THR A 117 12.74 -11.66 -14.34
C THR A 117 12.82 -13.18 -14.26
N ALA A 118 11.84 -13.85 -14.82
CA ALA A 118 11.84 -15.31 -14.93
C ALA A 118 11.76 -15.72 -16.40
N ASP A 119 12.43 -16.82 -16.73
CA ASP A 119 12.33 -17.46 -18.04
C ASP A 119 11.12 -18.41 -18.11
N GLU A 120 10.91 -19.04 -19.25
CA GLU A 120 9.82 -20.00 -19.45
C GLU A 120 9.93 -21.14 -18.42
N GLY A 121 8.79 -21.54 -17.87
CA GLY A 121 8.70 -22.58 -16.83
C GLY A 121 8.56 -22.06 -15.40
N PHE A 122 8.76 -20.76 -15.15
CA PHE A 122 8.50 -20.16 -13.85
C PHE A 122 7.20 -19.36 -13.86
N SER A 123 6.37 -19.57 -12.85
CA SER A 123 5.14 -18.78 -12.66
C SER A 123 5.46 -17.41 -12.07
N TYR A 124 4.48 -16.50 -12.14
CA TYR A 124 4.61 -15.20 -11.45
C TYR A 124 4.69 -15.37 -9.92
N THR A 125 4.06 -16.40 -9.39
CA THR A 125 4.15 -16.75 -7.96
C THR A 125 5.60 -17.10 -7.57
N ASP A 126 6.29 -17.91 -8.37
CA ASP A 126 7.70 -18.24 -8.13
C ASP A 126 8.56 -16.99 -8.16
N LEU A 127 8.33 -16.09 -9.14
CA LEU A 127 9.05 -14.82 -9.25
C LEU A 127 8.86 -13.95 -8.01
N ARG A 128 7.64 -13.85 -7.52
CA ARG A 128 7.29 -13.10 -6.31
C ARG A 128 7.93 -13.71 -5.07
N ASP A 129 7.88 -15.02 -4.91
CA ASP A 129 8.46 -15.72 -3.77
C ASP A 129 9.98 -15.53 -3.72
N TRP A 130 10.65 -15.57 -4.86
CA TRP A 130 12.07 -15.25 -4.95
C TRP A 130 12.36 -13.80 -4.60
N ALA A 131 11.58 -12.85 -5.11
CA ALA A 131 11.73 -11.43 -4.77
C ALA A 131 11.59 -11.19 -3.26
N GLN A 132 10.61 -11.81 -2.61
CA GLN A 132 10.39 -11.73 -1.16
C GLN A 132 11.57 -12.35 -0.37
N ARG A 133 12.10 -13.50 -0.81
CA ARG A 133 13.28 -14.12 -0.20
C ARG A 133 14.51 -13.21 -0.31
N ILE A 134 14.75 -12.64 -1.50
CA ILE A 134 15.85 -11.70 -1.72
C ILE A 134 15.69 -10.48 -0.79
N ARG A 135 14.50 -9.89 -0.70
CA ARG A 135 14.23 -8.79 0.23
C ARG A 135 14.60 -9.17 1.66
N THR A 136 14.15 -10.34 2.13
CA THR A 136 14.42 -10.82 3.49
C THR A 136 15.91 -11.02 3.75
N GLN A 137 16.67 -11.49 2.76
CA GLN A 137 18.11 -11.71 2.88
C GLN A 137 18.92 -10.41 2.80
N LEU A 138 18.46 -9.43 2.01
CA LEU A 138 19.15 -8.15 1.87
C LEU A 138 18.91 -7.20 3.03
N THR A 139 17.72 -7.24 3.67
CA THR A 139 17.35 -6.32 4.75
C THR A 139 18.33 -6.30 5.94
N PRO A 140 18.89 -7.43 6.42
CA PRO A 140 19.82 -7.43 7.57
C PRO A 140 21.27 -7.08 7.20
N ILE A 141 21.58 -6.81 5.92
CA ILE A 141 22.93 -6.50 5.48
C ILE A 141 23.34 -5.11 5.98
N GLU A 142 24.52 -5.01 6.58
CA GLU A 142 25.07 -3.73 7.04
C GLU A 142 25.15 -2.73 5.86
N GLY A 143 24.67 -1.50 6.09
CA GLY A 143 24.58 -0.46 5.07
C GLY A 143 23.29 -0.46 4.27
N VAL A 144 22.42 -1.46 4.41
CA VAL A 144 21.08 -1.46 3.83
C VAL A 144 20.09 -0.88 4.82
N GLN A 145 19.44 0.23 4.47
CA GLN A 145 18.41 0.84 5.29
C GLN A 145 17.07 0.15 5.10
N LYS A 146 16.68 -0.09 3.86
CA LYS A 146 15.47 -0.84 3.49
C LYS A 146 15.58 -1.42 2.09
N VAL A 147 14.75 -2.42 1.83
CA VAL A 147 14.61 -3.03 0.51
C VAL A 147 13.15 -2.95 0.10
N MET A 148 12.91 -2.33 -1.06
CA MET A 148 11.58 -2.15 -1.64
C MET A 148 11.39 -3.05 -2.85
N LEU A 149 10.18 -3.60 -3.00
CA LEU A 149 9.76 -4.34 -4.19
C LEU A 149 8.83 -3.47 -5.04
N TYR A 150 9.08 -3.42 -6.34
CA TYR A 150 8.31 -2.62 -7.31
C TYR A 150 7.64 -3.52 -8.33
N GLY A 151 6.41 -3.16 -8.71
CA GLY A 151 5.63 -3.94 -9.66
C GLY A 151 5.13 -5.29 -9.11
N GLU A 152 5.24 -5.50 -7.79
CA GLU A 152 4.64 -6.64 -7.11
C GLU A 152 3.12 -6.51 -7.14
N GLN A 153 2.44 -7.58 -7.62
CA GLN A 153 1.00 -7.62 -7.64
C GLN A 153 0.45 -8.10 -6.30
N THR A 154 -0.65 -7.48 -5.86
CA THR A 154 -1.34 -7.89 -4.64
C THR A 154 -1.98 -9.26 -4.84
N GLU A 155 -1.61 -10.22 -4.02
CA GLU A 155 -2.25 -11.54 -3.97
C GLU A 155 -3.64 -11.43 -3.40
N VAL A 156 -4.57 -12.14 -4.01
CA VAL A 156 -5.96 -12.24 -3.59
C VAL A 156 -6.43 -13.70 -3.67
N ILE A 157 -7.46 -14.03 -2.92
CA ILE A 157 -8.17 -15.29 -3.10
C ILE A 157 -9.46 -14.97 -3.86
N ASN A 158 -9.59 -15.56 -5.03
CA ASN A 158 -10.78 -15.45 -5.85
C ASN A 158 -11.76 -16.56 -5.46
N VAL A 159 -12.97 -16.16 -5.08
CA VAL A 159 -14.07 -17.08 -4.83
C VAL A 159 -15.09 -16.88 -5.94
N LYS A 160 -15.16 -17.84 -6.85
CA LYS A 160 -16.06 -17.86 -8.00
C LYS A 160 -17.29 -18.70 -7.65
N ILE A 161 -18.41 -18.07 -7.41
CA ILE A 161 -19.63 -18.72 -6.94
C ILE A 161 -20.58 -18.93 -8.11
N SER A 162 -21.08 -20.15 -8.28
CA SER A 162 -22.09 -20.45 -9.31
C SER A 162 -23.46 -19.89 -8.89
N THR A 163 -24.01 -18.97 -9.69
CA THR A 163 -25.34 -18.37 -9.46
C THR A 163 -26.46 -19.40 -9.53
N SER A 164 -26.32 -20.43 -10.38
CA SER A 164 -27.27 -21.51 -10.49
C SER A 164 -27.34 -22.37 -9.22
N LYS A 165 -26.16 -22.67 -8.62
CA LYS A 165 -26.10 -23.40 -7.35
C LYS A 165 -26.66 -22.57 -6.18
N LEU A 166 -26.38 -21.26 -6.15
CA LEU A 166 -26.98 -20.35 -5.14
C LEU A 166 -28.51 -20.38 -5.21
N SER A 167 -29.05 -20.22 -6.42
CA SER A 167 -30.49 -20.21 -6.64
C SER A 167 -31.14 -21.54 -6.25
N ALA A 168 -30.51 -22.67 -6.60
CA ALA A 168 -31.01 -24.00 -6.25
C ALA A 168 -31.05 -24.25 -4.73
N LEU A 169 -30.14 -23.65 -3.97
CA LEU A 169 -30.09 -23.78 -2.52
C LEU A 169 -30.81 -22.65 -1.78
N GLY A 170 -31.35 -21.66 -2.49
CA GLY A 170 -31.98 -20.48 -1.87
C GLY A 170 -31.05 -19.64 -1.01
N ILE A 171 -29.73 -19.59 -1.38
CA ILE A 171 -28.72 -18.84 -0.67
C ILE A 171 -28.59 -17.45 -1.31
N ASP A 172 -28.64 -16.41 -0.46
CA ASP A 172 -28.41 -15.03 -0.87
C ASP A 172 -26.89 -14.78 -0.93
N PRO A 173 -26.34 -14.27 -2.06
CA PRO A 173 -24.91 -13.91 -2.17
C PRO A 173 -24.42 -12.98 -1.07
N THR A 174 -25.24 -12.07 -0.58
CA THR A 174 -24.88 -11.13 0.49
C THR A 174 -24.64 -11.82 1.84
N SER A 175 -25.28 -12.97 2.09
CA SER A 175 -25.04 -13.76 3.30
C SER A 175 -23.65 -14.36 3.34
N ILE A 176 -23.10 -14.75 2.19
CA ILE A 176 -21.73 -15.27 2.06
C ILE A 176 -20.73 -14.18 2.41
N MET A 177 -20.92 -12.96 1.90
CA MET A 177 -20.09 -11.81 2.25
C MET A 177 -20.07 -11.57 3.77
N GLY A 178 -21.23 -11.60 4.41
CA GLY A 178 -21.35 -11.39 5.85
C GLY A 178 -20.62 -12.47 6.68
N ILE A 179 -20.63 -13.73 6.22
CA ILE A 179 -19.91 -14.83 6.88
C ILE A 179 -18.40 -14.63 6.76
N LEU A 180 -17.89 -14.30 5.56
CA LEU A 180 -16.47 -14.08 5.32
C LEU A 180 -15.95 -12.85 6.07
N GLN A 181 -16.72 -11.76 6.12
CA GLN A 181 -16.35 -10.55 6.86
C GLN A 181 -16.23 -10.77 8.38
N LYS A 182 -17.08 -11.63 8.95
CA LYS A 182 -16.98 -11.99 10.38
C LYS A 182 -15.66 -12.68 10.77
N GLN A 183 -14.95 -13.22 9.79
CA GLN A 183 -13.64 -13.85 9.98
C GLN A 183 -12.45 -12.90 9.73
N ASN A 184 -12.68 -11.57 9.74
CA ASN A 184 -11.68 -10.56 9.43
C ASN A 184 -11.09 -10.67 8.01
N ILE A 185 -11.83 -11.27 7.09
CA ILE A 185 -11.46 -11.34 5.68
C ILE A 185 -12.00 -10.09 5.00
N GLN A 186 -11.14 -9.27 4.43
CA GLN A 186 -11.59 -8.14 3.62
C GLN A 186 -12.16 -8.66 2.30
N VAL A 187 -13.45 -8.44 2.10
CA VAL A 187 -14.17 -8.85 0.89
C VAL A 187 -14.35 -7.64 -0.01
N ASN A 188 -13.73 -7.66 -1.16
CA ASN A 188 -14.03 -6.71 -2.23
C ASN A 188 -15.00 -7.34 -3.21
N THR A 189 -16.11 -6.66 -3.47
CA THR A 189 -17.10 -7.08 -4.46
C THR A 189 -16.46 -7.05 -5.85
N GLY A 190 -16.41 -8.20 -6.50
CA GLY A 190 -16.02 -8.31 -7.89
C GLY A 190 -17.22 -8.15 -8.83
N ASP A 191 -16.96 -8.15 -10.13
CA ASP A 191 -17.97 -8.04 -11.17
C ASP A 191 -18.93 -9.23 -11.15
N ILE A 192 -20.21 -8.93 -11.37
CA ILE A 192 -21.25 -9.94 -11.59
C ILE A 192 -21.24 -10.23 -13.10
N ALA A 193 -20.54 -11.28 -13.51
CA ALA A 193 -20.75 -11.88 -14.83
C ALA A 193 -22.02 -12.75 -14.75
N THR A 194 -22.78 -12.86 -15.83
CA THR A 194 -24.15 -13.36 -15.90
C THR A 194 -24.40 -14.74 -15.26
N GLU A 195 -23.35 -15.54 -15.04
CA GLU A 195 -23.46 -16.90 -14.47
C GLU A 195 -22.56 -17.15 -13.23
N ILE A 196 -21.64 -16.20 -12.93
CA ILE A 196 -20.65 -16.34 -11.86
C ILE A 196 -20.65 -15.07 -11.02
N TYR A 197 -20.83 -15.23 -9.71
CA TYR A 197 -20.62 -14.18 -8.74
C TYR A 197 -19.21 -14.30 -8.19
N GLN A 198 -18.36 -13.31 -8.46
CA GLN A 198 -16.96 -13.33 -8.04
C GLN A 198 -16.74 -12.45 -6.82
N LEU A 199 -16.20 -13.03 -5.77
CA LEU A 199 -15.68 -12.31 -4.60
C LEU A 199 -14.16 -12.36 -4.63
N ARG A 200 -13.51 -11.24 -4.32
CA ARG A 200 -12.07 -11.15 -4.12
C ARG A 200 -11.81 -10.95 -2.63
N LEU A 201 -11.08 -11.87 -2.04
CA LEU A 201 -10.72 -11.84 -0.64
C LEU A 201 -9.28 -11.38 -0.50
N ARG A 202 -9.07 -10.42 0.39
CA ARG A 202 -7.74 -9.99 0.80
C ARG A 202 -7.50 -10.47 2.22
N THR A 203 -6.46 -11.26 2.42
CA THR A 203 -6.05 -11.73 3.74
C THR A 203 -4.94 -10.83 4.27
N GLU A 204 -5.19 -10.10 5.34
CA GLU A 204 -4.14 -9.34 6.03
C GLU A 204 -3.45 -10.27 7.04
N GLY A 205 -2.28 -10.80 6.64
CA GLY A 205 -1.32 -11.39 7.58
C GLY A 205 -1.64 -12.73 8.23
N THR A 206 -2.85 -13.24 8.13
CA THR A 206 -3.21 -14.58 8.64
C THR A 206 -3.23 -15.56 7.46
N TYR A 207 -2.42 -16.63 7.56
CA TYR A 207 -2.47 -17.75 6.60
C TYR A 207 -3.83 -18.44 6.71
N THR A 208 -4.81 -17.92 6.01
CA THR A 208 -6.06 -18.65 5.79
C THR A 208 -5.77 -19.64 4.67
N SER A 209 -5.82 -20.93 4.96
CA SER A 209 -5.70 -21.95 3.93
C SER A 209 -6.88 -21.86 2.97
N LEU A 210 -6.72 -22.24 1.70
CA LEU A 210 -7.85 -22.35 0.78
C LEU A 210 -8.90 -23.31 1.31
N GLU A 211 -8.45 -24.40 1.96
CA GLU A 211 -9.29 -25.38 2.62
C GLU A 211 -10.19 -24.79 3.72
N ASP A 212 -9.67 -23.86 4.52
CA ASP A 212 -10.46 -23.22 5.58
C ASP A 212 -11.60 -22.40 4.96
N ILE A 213 -11.36 -21.75 3.82
CA ILE A 213 -12.36 -20.99 3.09
C ILE A 213 -13.37 -21.93 2.43
N GLU A 214 -12.92 -22.99 1.78
CA GLU A 214 -13.77 -24.01 1.13
C GLU A 214 -14.67 -24.73 2.13
N ASN A 215 -14.16 -25.03 3.33
CA ASN A 215 -14.91 -25.69 4.40
C ASN A 215 -15.87 -24.78 5.15
N GLN A 216 -15.92 -23.49 4.79
CA GLN A 216 -16.83 -22.54 5.43
C GLN A 216 -18.28 -22.97 5.26
N LEU A 217 -19.00 -23.14 6.37
CA LEU A 217 -20.40 -23.50 6.38
C LEU A 217 -21.28 -22.31 6.04
N ILE A 218 -22.17 -22.49 5.08
CA ILE A 218 -23.16 -21.52 4.63
C ILE A 218 -24.54 -22.10 4.89
N ILE A 219 -25.38 -21.33 5.57
CA ILE A 219 -26.75 -21.75 5.92
C ILE A 219 -27.72 -20.93 5.07
N SER A 220 -28.61 -21.64 4.33
CA SER A 220 -29.69 -21.01 3.57
C SER A 220 -30.78 -20.49 4.49
N LYS A 221 -31.68 -19.64 3.97
CA LYS A 221 -32.88 -19.16 4.72
C LYS A 221 -33.78 -20.30 5.17
N ASP A 222 -33.78 -21.41 4.45
CA ASP A 222 -34.59 -22.61 4.75
C ASP A 222 -33.86 -23.60 5.68
N GLY A 223 -32.74 -23.23 6.25
CA GLY A 223 -31.94 -24.07 7.16
C GLY A 223 -31.10 -25.16 6.49
N ARG A 224 -30.97 -25.15 5.16
CA ARG A 224 -30.06 -26.07 4.45
C ARG A 224 -28.64 -25.62 4.62
N GLU A 225 -27.75 -26.56 4.87
CA GLU A 225 -26.33 -26.33 5.05
C GLU A 225 -25.57 -26.74 3.78
N ALA A 226 -24.60 -25.94 3.37
CA ALA A 226 -23.69 -26.24 2.29
C ALA A 226 -22.30 -25.70 2.65
N ARG A 227 -21.24 -26.36 2.20
CA ARG A 227 -19.87 -25.80 2.28
C ARG A 227 -19.66 -24.85 1.12
N LEU A 228 -18.85 -23.81 1.34
CA LEU A 228 -18.53 -22.85 0.29
C LEU A 228 -17.91 -23.57 -0.93
N GLY A 229 -17.03 -24.54 -0.72
CA GLY A 229 -16.42 -25.34 -1.78
C GLY A 229 -17.39 -26.14 -2.64
N ASP A 230 -18.61 -26.46 -2.13
CA ASP A 230 -19.64 -27.18 -2.91
C ASP A 230 -20.30 -26.27 -3.96
N ILE A 231 -20.33 -24.95 -3.71
CA ILE A 231 -21.01 -23.96 -4.54
C ILE A 231 -20.06 -22.96 -5.24
N ALA A 232 -18.80 -22.93 -4.83
CA ALA A 232 -17.79 -22.00 -5.33
C ALA A 232 -16.47 -22.74 -5.65
N THR A 233 -15.70 -22.14 -6.53
CA THR A 233 -14.28 -22.47 -6.73
C THR A 233 -13.44 -21.43 -6.02
N VAL A 234 -12.52 -21.88 -5.16
CA VAL A 234 -11.62 -21.02 -4.39
C VAL A 234 -10.21 -21.18 -4.94
N GLU A 235 -9.60 -20.11 -5.41
CA GLU A 235 -8.28 -20.15 -6.03
C GLU A 235 -7.44 -18.92 -5.63
N ARG A 236 -6.13 -19.12 -5.47
CA ARG A 236 -5.20 -18.00 -5.33
C ARG A 236 -5.00 -17.32 -6.68
N GLY A 237 -4.91 -16.01 -6.66
CA GLY A 237 -4.66 -15.21 -7.85
C GLY A 237 -4.07 -13.86 -7.49
N TYR A 238 -4.07 -12.97 -8.45
CA TYR A 238 -3.63 -11.59 -8.27
C TYR A 238 -4.76 -10.65 -8.62
N TYR A 239 -4.67 -9.44 -8.07
CA TYR A 239 -5.64 -8.40 -8.35
C TYR A 239 -5.62 -8.06 -9.85
N ASP A 240 -6.80 -8.12 -10.49
CA ASP A 240 -6.97 -7.84 -11.93
C ASP A 240 -8.06 -6.75 -12.10
N PRO A 241 -7.80 -5.65 -12.81
CA PRO A 241 -6.51 -5.28 -13.43
C PRO A 241 -5.44 -4.96 -12.38
N PRO A 242 -4.13 -5.27 -12.66
CA PRO A 242 -3.07 -5.02 -11.73
C PRO A 242 -2.90 -3.52 -11.47
N SER A 243 -2.76 -3.12 -10.20
CA SER A 243 -2.52 -1.72 -9.83
C SER A 243 -1.14 -1.22 -10.27
N THR A 244 -0.17 -2.13 -10.27
CA THR A 244 1.21 -1.89 -10.72
C THR A 244 1.69 -3.08 -11.53
N LEU A 245 2.42 -2.81 -12.60
CA LEU A 245 3.01 -3.84 -13.44
C LEU A 245 4.39 -3.38 -13.91
N MET A 246 5.40 -4.23 -13.69
CA MET A 246 6.73 -4.00 -14.21
C MET A 246 7.05 -5.02 -15.30
N ARG A 247 7.69 -4.55 -16.37
CA ARG A 247 8.22 -5.38 -17.45
C ARG A 247 9.62 -4.94 -17.82
N VAL A 248 10.47 -5.90 -18.10
CA VAL A 248 11.81 -5.67 -18.62
C VAL A 248 12.01 -6.56 -19.84
N ASN A 249 12.37 -5.98 -20.97
CA ASN A 249 12.52 -6.69 -22.25
C ASN A 249 11.29 -7.53 -22.62
N GLY A 250 10.07 -7.00 -22.34
CA GLY A 250 8.81 -7.69 -22.61
C GLY A 250 8.42 -8.76 -21.59
N LYS A 251 9.31 -9.21 -20.71
CA LYS A 251 9.04 -10.19 -19.66
C LYS A 251 8.47 -9.50 -18.41
N ARG A 252 7.62 -10.19 -17.65
CA ARG A 252 7.18 -9.74 -16.34
C ARG A 252 8.39 -9.66 -15.41
N ALA A 253 8.45 -8.60 -14.60
CA ALA A 253 9.54 -8.34 -13.69
C ALA A 253 9.04 -7.83 -12.34
N ILE A 254 9.84 -8.04 -11.30
CA ILE A 254 9.70 -7.37 -10.00
C ILE A 254 10.99 -6.58 -9.77
N GLY A 255 10.86 -5.28 -9.57
CA GLY A 255 11.97 -4.41 -9.22
C GLY A 255 12.36 -4.60 -7.76
N ILE A 256 13.65 -4.67 -7.49
CA ILE A 256 14.23 -4.75 -6.15
C ILE A 256 15.13 -3.53 -5.99
N GLY A 257 14.70 -2.59 -5.16
CA GLY A 257 15.46 -1.38 -4.84
C GLY A 257 16.00 -1.47 -3.42
N ALA A 258 17.32 -1.35 -3.27
CA ALA A 258 17.95 -1.26 -1.96
C ALA A 258 18.37 0.19 -1.69
N VAL A 259 17.88 0.74 -0.58
CA VAL A 259 18.26 2.05 -0.07
C VAL A 259 19.41 1.86 0.90
N SER A 260 20.50 2.58 0.68
CA SER A 260 21.66 2.57 1.55
C SER A 260 21.68 3.78 2.47
N TYR A 261 22.30 3.64 3.66
CA TYR A 261 22.66 4.78 4.48
C TYR A 261 23.72 5.60 3.74
N THR A 262 23.40 6.85 3.40
CA THR A 262 24.33 7.74 2.67
C THR A 262 25.43 8.34 3.55
N HIS A 263 25.53 7.94 4.82
CA HIS A 263 26.62 8.30 5.72
C HIS A 263 27.79 7.30 5.65
N LEU A 264 28.28 7.04 4.45
CA LEU A 264 29.66 6.56 4.32
C LEU A 264 30.57 7.77 4.46
N THR A 265 30.97 8.05 5.70
CA THR A 265 32.19 8.83 5.91
C THR A 265 33.33 8.05 5.28
N LEU A 266 33.83 8.53 4.15
CA LEU A 266 35.08 8.03 3.62
C LEU A 266 36.14 8.17 4.74
N PRO A 267 36.90 7.12 5.08
CA PRO A 267 38.00 7.27 6.01
C PRO A 267 38.96 8.31 5.44
N THR A 268 39.12 9.41 6.17
CA THR A 268 40.19 10.38 5.88
C THR A 268 41.49 9.69 6.21
N THR A 269 42.22 9.25 5.20
CA THR A 269 43.65 8.90 5.28
C THR A 269 44.46 10.16 5.23
#